data_cb592b6bd95e98fc02bd4f4a70b1d779
#
_entry.id   cb592b6bd95e98fc02bd4f4a70b1d779
#
_cell.length_a   1.000
_cell.length_b   1.000
_cell.length_c   1.000
_cell.angle_alpha   90.00
_cell.angle_beta   90.00
_cell.angle_gamma   90.00
#
_symmetry.space_group_name_H-M   'P 1'
#
loop_
_entity.id
_entity.type
_entity.pdbx_description
1 polymer ?
#
loop_
_entity_poly.entity_id
_entity_poly.type
_entity_poly.pdbx_seq_one_letter_code
_entity_poly.pdbx_strand_id
1 'polypeptide(L)'
;MRRPRFLVVMAACVLFCFSLAGCSTIQAETDEDAAACADYAVPDALRKELDLRGLTSPTARADAAQTWFNETRPVDISIGGYWVVRWRRGTRFRVDLYRHMKSGSLLPPDAGKSASSVACRVYDVAHGVTVQQVDCPKESLDQLP
;
A
#
# COMPACT_ATOMS: atom_id res chain seq x y z
N MET A 1 33.12 8.12 -47.81
CA MET A 1 31.79 8.54 -47.36
C MET A 1 31.01 7.35 -46.80
N ARG A 2 31.21 7.07 -45.53
CA ARG A 2 30.46 6.00 -44.79
C ARG A 2 30.07 6.56 -43.45
N ARG A 3 28.91 7.22 -43.32
CA ARG A 3 28.23 7.51 -42.05
C ARG A 3 26.79 7.90 -42.34
N PRO A 4 25.82 6.98 -42.29
CA PRO A 4 24.61 7.29 -41.56
C PRO A 4 23.94 6.08 -40.82
N ARG A 5 24.61 4.89 -40.75
CA ARG A 5 23.95 3.73 -40.14
C ARG A 5 23.95 3.73 -38.62
N PHE A 6 24.89 4.42 -37.98
CA PHE A 6 24.96 4.49 -36.49
C PHE A 6 23.92 5.40 -35.85
N LEU A 7 23.50 6.46 -36.51
CA LEU A 7 22.51 7.40 -35.97
C LEU A 7 21.09 6.84 -35.94
N VAL A 8 20.72 5.98 -36.89
CA VAL A 8 19.39 5.37 -36.96
C VAL A 8 19.19 4.31 -35.87
N VAL A 9 20.26 3.55 -35.53
CA VAL A 9 20.18 2.51 -34.47
C VAL A 9 20.06 3.14 -33.08
N MET A 10 20.76 4.28 -32.84
CA MET A 10 20.67 4.98 -31.55
C MET A 10 19.28 5.63 -31.35
N ALA A 11 18.69 6.19 -32.40
CA ALA A 11 17.34 6.77 -32.31
C ALA A 11 16.25 5.70 -32.05
N ALA A 12 16.40 4.50 -32.62
CA ALA A 12 15.47 3.40 -32.39
C ALA A 12 15.57 2.85 -30.97
N CYS A 13 16.78 2.75 -30.39
CA CYS A 13 16.96 2.31 -29.00
C CYS A 13 16.40 3.32 -27.99
N VAL A 14 16.53 4.60 -28.22
CA VAL A 14 15.99 5.64 -27.33
C VAL A 14 14.47 5.65 -27.37
N LEU A 15 13.85 5.49 -28.54
CA LEU A 15 12.39 5.40 -28.68
C LEU A 15 11.82 4.11 -28.04
N PHE A 16 12.57 3.00 -28.05
CA PHE A 16 12.13 1.75 -27.42
C PHE A 16 12.23 1.78 -25.89
N CYS A 17 13.20 2.50 -25.33
CA CYS A 17 13.31 2.69 -23.88
C CYS A 17 12.19 3.59 -23.32
N PHE A 18 11.71 4.58 -24.08
CA PHE A 18 10.59 5.42 -23.63
C PHE A 18 9.25 4.68 -23.61
N SER A 19 9.05 3.66 -24.45
CA SER A 19 7.80 2.90 -24.48
C SER A 19 7.70 1.84 -23.35
N LEU A 20 8.81 1.45 -22.72
CA LEU A 20 8.79 0.51 -21.58
C LEU A 20 8.68 1.22 -20.23
N ALA A 21 9.03 2.49 -20.12
CA ALA A 21 8.93 3.27 -18.88
C ALA A 21 7.47 3.66 -18.54
N GLY A 22 6.57 3.71 -19.52
CA GLY A 22 5.19 4.16 -19.32
C GLY A 22 4.22 3.14 -18.73
N CYS A 23 4.60 1.86 -18.62
CA CYS A 23 3.71 0.81 -18.11
C CYS A 23 3.84 0.54 -16.60
N SER A 24 4.86 1.08 -15.92
CA SER A 24 5.18 0.74 -14.54
C SER A 24 4.88 1.85 -13.50
N THR A 25 4.60 3.07 -13.92
CA THR A 25 4.53 4.21 -12.99
C THR A 25 3.35 4.12 -12.06
N ILE A 26 2.13 3.89 -12.55
CA ILE A 26 0.95 3.82 -11.69
C ILE A 26 0.98 2.59 -10.77
N GLN A 27 1.53 1.45 -11.20
CA GLN A 27 1.67 0.29 -10.33
C GLN A 27 2.71 0.56 -9.25
N ALA A 28 3.87 1.10 -9.58
CA ALA A 28 4.89 1.45 -8.62
C ALA A 28 4.39 2.50 -7.59
N GLU A 29 3.67 3.53 -8.05
CA GLU A 29 3.04 4.52 -7.17
C GLU A 29 2.00 3.88 -6.25
N THR A 30 1.19 2.94 -6.76
CA THR A 30 0.18 2.24 -5.97
C THR A 30 0.83 1.33 -4.92
N ASP A 31 1.92 0.63 -5.27
CA ASP A 31 2.68 -0.21 -4.36
C ASP A 31 3.34 0.61 -3.24
N GLU A 32 3.95 1.75 -3.60
CA GLU A 32 4.56 2.67 -2.64
C GLU A 32 3.51 3.28 -1.71
N ASP A 33 2.35 3.70 -2.24
CA ASP A 33 1.26 4.27 -1.46
C ASP A 33 0.64 3.25 -0.50
N ALA A 34 0.43 2.00 -0.94
CA ALA A 34 -0.05 0.93 -0.08
C ALA A 34 0.95 0.65 1.07
N ALA A 35 2.23 0.60 0.77
CA ALA A 35 3.29 0.42 1.76
C ALA A 35 3.35 1.60 2.74
N ALA A 36 3.32 2.84 2.25
CA ALA A 36 3.34 4.04 3.08
C ALA A 36 2.12 4.12 4.01
N CYS A 37 0.93 3.79 3.51
CA CYS A 37 -0.27 3.72 4.34
C CYS A 37 -0.13 2.67 5.44
N ALA A 38 0.38 1.48 5.13
CA ALA A 38 0.53 0.40 6.09
C ALA A 38 1.65 0.65 7.12
N ASP A 39 2.73 1.32 6.72
CA ASP A 39 3.90 1.54 7.57
C ASP A 39 3.83 2.82 8.41
N TYR A 40 3.07 3.82 7.96
CA TYR A 40 3.02 5.14 8.61
C TYR A 40 1.61 5.58 8.98
N ALA A 41 0.68 5.64 8.05
CA ALA A 41 -0.64 6.22 8.29
C ALA A 41 -1.48 5.39 9.27
N VAL A 42 -1.55 4.08 9.08
CA VAL A 42 -2.31 3.17 9.97
C VAL A 42 -1.70 3.13 11.37
N PRO A 43 -0.39 2.88 11.56
CA PRO A 43 0.17 2.84 12.91
C PRO A 43 0.15 4.18 13.62
N ASP A 44 0.25 5.31 12.91
CA ASP A 44 0.16 6.64 13.51
C ASP A 44 -1.27 6.94 14.00
N ALA A 45 -2.27 6.64 13.20
CA ALA A 45 -3.67 6.79 13.58
C ALA A 45 -4.05 5.88 14.75
N LEU A 46 -3.62 4.62 14.71
CA LEU A 46 -3.85 3.65 15.78
C LEU A 46 -3.14 4.07 17.08
N ARG A 47 -1.90 4.57 17.00
CA ARG A 47 -1.17 5.11 18.16
C ARG A 47 -1.91 6.27 18.80
N LYS A 48 -2.35 7.24 18.01
CA LYS A 48 -3.13 8.38 18.50
C LYS A 48 -4.40 7.94 19.22
N GLU A 49 -5.12 6.98 18.66
CA GLU A 49 -6.34 6.45 19.27
C GLU A 49 -6.05 5.78 20.61
N LEU A 50 -5.04 4.91 20.69
CA LEU A 50 -4.69 4.21 21.92
C LEU A 50 -4.15 5.15 23.01
N ASP A 51 -3.40 6.19 22.61
CA ASP A 51 -2.85 7.18 23.54
C ASP A 51 -3.94 8.12 24.08
N LEU A 52 -4.90 8.52 23.24
CA LEU A 52 -6.06 9.30 23.68
C LEU A 52 -6.91 8.58 24.73
N ARG A 53 -6.98 7.25 24.66
CA ARG A 53 -7.69 6.43 25.65
C ARG A 53 -6.89 6.21 26.94
N GLY A 54 -5.62 6.57 26.99
CA GLY A 54 -4.77 6.42 28.17
C GLY A 54 -4.56 4.97 28.62
N LEU A 55 -4.63 4.01 27.70
CA LEU A 55 -4.59 2.58 28.01
C LEU A 55 -3.16 2.13 28.25
N THR A 56 -2.90 1.54 29.44
CA THR A 56 -1.59 1.02 29.84
C THR A 56 -1.50 -0.51 29.80
N SER A 57 -2.62 -1.21 29.96
CA SER A 57 -2.66 -2.67 29.88
C SER A 57 -2.53 -3.17 28.45
N PRO A 58 -1.61 -4.10 28.15
CA PRO A 58 -1.49 -4.69 26.81
C PRO A 58 -2.78 -5.29 26.28
N THR A 59 -3.57 -5.96 27.14
CA THR A 59 -4.86 -6.54 26.77
C THR A 59 -5.88 -5.47 26.42
N ALA A 60 -6.00 -4.42 27.25
CA ALA A 60 -6.93 -3.30 26.98
C ALA A 60 -6.56 -2.56 25.68
N ARG A 61 -5.26 -2.38 25.42
CA ARG A 61 -4.78 -1.83 24.16
C ARG A 61 -5.17 -2.70 22.96
N ALA A 62 -5.02 -4.02 23.09
CA ALA A 62 -5.39 -4.95 22.03
C ALA A 62 -6.89 -4.98 21.78
N ASP A 63 -7.72 -4.88 22.80
CA ASP A 63 -9.18 -4.83 22.64
C ASP A 63 -9.63 -3.51 22.00
N ALA A 64 -9.03 -2.39 22.37
CA ALA A 64 -9.28 -1.11 21.74
C ALA A 64 -8.82 -1.09 20.28
N ALA A 65 -7.67 -1.68 19.98
CA ALA A 65 -7.18 -1.81 18.61
C ALA A 65 -8.10 -2.68 17.74
N GLN A 66 -8.63 -3.79 18.29
CA GLN A 66 -9.59 -4.62 17.58
C GLN A 66 -10.87 -3.84 17.24
N THR A 67 -11.39 -3.07 18.19
CA THR A 67 -12.55 -2.20 17.97
C THR A 67 -12.24 -1.17 16.90
N TRP A 68 -11.07 -0.53 16.99
CA TRP A 68 -10.65 0.47 16.01
C TRP A 68 -10.57 -0.10 14.60
N PHE A 69 -9.93 -1.25 14.40
CA PHE A 69 -9.83 -1.91 13.09
C PHE A 69 -11.21 -2.30 12.52
N ASN A 70 -12.17 -2.65 13.37
CA ASN A 70 -13.50 -3.05 12.93
C ASN A 70 -14.41 -1.86 12.60
N GLU A 71 -14.28 -0.76 13.34
CA GLU A 71 -15.19 0.39 13.26
C GLU A 71 -14.63 1.51 12.38
N THR A 72 -13.30 1.66 12.35
CA THR A 72 -12.69 2.71 11.57
C THR A 72 -12.63 2.30 10.11
N ARG A 73 -13.50 2.87 9.32
CA ARG A 73 -13.27 2.89 7.88
C ARG A 73 -12.14 3.88 7.61
N PRO A 74 -11.18 3.55 6.75
CA PRO A 74 -10.09 4.45 6.43
C PRO A 74 -10.61 5.74 5.79
N VAL A 75 -10.95 6.74 6.62
CA VAL A 75 -11.42 8.04 6.17
C VAL A 75 -10.33 8.78 5.41
N ASP A 76 -9.07 8.53 5.76
CA ASP A 76 -7.90 9.14 5.13
C ASP A 76 -7.18 8.22 4.12
N ILE A 77 -7.53 6.94 4.07
CA ILE A 77 -7.23 6.09 2.92
C ILE A 77 -8.32 6.38 1.88
N SER A 78 -8.58 7.65 1.73
CA SER A 78 -9.62 8.20 0.91
C SER A 78 -9.44 7.72 -0.51
N ILE A 79 -10.52 7.21 -1.06
CA ILE A 79 -10.63 6.91 -2.48
C ILE A 79 -9.86 5.62 -2.88
N GLY A 80 -10.42 4.47 -2.52
CA GLY A 80 -10.04 3.18 -3.08
C GLY A 80 -9.17 2.28 -2.21
N GLY A 81 -9.13 2.47 -0.88
CA GLY A 81 -8.44 1.58 0.04
C GLY A 81 -9.36 0.93 1.07
N TYR A 82 -9.01 -0.26 1.50
CA TYR A 82 -9.62 -0.96 2.63
C TYR A 82 -8.60 -1.89 3.25
N TRP A 83 -8.88 -2.35 4.48
CA TRP A 83 -8.07 -3.38 5.11
C TRP A 83 -8.90 -4.58 5.55
N VAL A 84 -8.20 -5.70 5.71
CA VAL A 84 -8.75 -6.95 6.24
C VAL A 84 -7.87 -7.42 7.39
N VAL A 85 -8.43 -7.53 8.59
CA VAL A 85 -7.77 -8.17 9.71
C VAL A 85 -7.86 -9.68 9.52
N ARG A 86 -6.73 -10.33 9.22
CA ARG A 86 -6.66 -11.76 8.95
C ARG A 86 -6.69 -12.59 10.22
N TRP A 87 -6.01 -12.10 11.26
CA TRP A 87 -6.04 -12.73 12.57
C TRP A 87 -5.57 -11.74 13.65
N ARG A 88 -5.98 -12.07 14.89
CA ARG A 88 -5.46 -11.49 16.12
C ARG A 88 -4.86 -12.60 16.99
N ARG A 89 -3.67 -12.37 17.54
CA ARG A 89 -3.01 -13.27 18.50
C ARG A 89 -2.44 -12.42 19.64
N GLY A 90 -3.15 -12.40 20.77
CA GLY A 90 -2.81 -11.52 21.89
C GLY A 90 -2.86 -10.05 21.48
N THR A 91 -1.71 -9.38 21.51
CA THR A 91 -1.54 -7.97 21.13
C THR A 91 -1.17 -7.76 19.67
N ARG A 92 -1.04 -8.83 18.89
CA ARG A 92 -0.61 -8.80 17.50
C ARG A 92 -1.77 -9.00 16.54
N PHE A 93 -1.76 -8.20 15.47
CA PHE A 93 -2.77 -8.21 14.41
C PHE A 93 -2.10 -8.39 13.06
N ARG A 94 -2.52 -9.39 12.30
CA ARG A 94 -2.20 -9.48 10.90
C ARG A 94 -3.24 -8.69 10.10
N VAL A 95 -2.79 -7.69 9.37
CA VAL A 95 -3.63 -6.82 8.55
C VAL A 95 -3.09 -6.76 7.13
N ASP A 96 -3.95 -6.99 6.18
CA ASP A 96 -3.69 -6.81 4.77
C ASP A 96 -4.41 -5.53 4.32
N LEU A 97 -3.66 -4.55 3.86
CA LEU A 97 -4.16 -3.27 3.38
C LEU A 97 -4.16 -3.27 1.86
N TYR A 98 -5.33 -3.11 1.28
CA TYR A 98 -5.56 -3.06 -0.16
C TYR A 98 -5.68 -1.62 -0.63
N ARG A 99 -5.06 -1.33 -1.75
CA ARG A 99 -5.11 -0.03 -2.39
C ARG A 99 -5.45 -0.18 -3.86
N HIS A 100 -6.35 0.66 -4.34
CA HIS A 100 -6.69 0.77 -5.75
C HIS A 100 -6.57 2.23 -6.18
N MET A 101 -5.79 2.48 -7.21
CA MET A 101 -5.59 3.82 -7.74
C MET A 101 -5.98 3.86 -9.22
N LYS A 102 -6.58 4.99 -9.62
CA LYS A 102 -6.83 5.31 -11.02
C LYS A 102 -5.91 6.44 -11.43
N SER A 103 -5.35 6.34 -12.62
CA SER A 103 -4.57 7.44 -13.19
C SER A 103 -5.46 8.68 -13.34
N GLY A 104 -4.97 9.81 -12.82
CA GLY A 104 -5.57 11.12 -13.04
C GLY A 104 -5.21 11.73 -14.41
N SER A 105 -4.36 11.06 -15.19
CA SER A 105 -3.92 11.55 -16.49
C SER A 105 -5.05 11.44 -17.52
N LEU A 106 -5.27 12.52 -18.26
CA LEU A 106 -6.18 12.56 -19.40
C LEU A 106 -5.45 12.23 -20.72
N LEU A 107 -4.12 12.08 -20.66
CA LEU A 107 -3.28 11.86 -21.84
C LEU A 107 -2.69 10.45 -21.84
N PRO A 108 -2.56 9.81 -23.02
CA PRO A 108 -1.80 8.57 -23.15
C PRO A 108 -0.34 8.75 -22.70
N PRO A 109 0.31 7.71 -22.14
CA PRO A 109 -0.14 6.32 -22.08
C PRO A 109 -0.99 5.98 -20.85
N ASP A 110 -1.23 6.89 -19.89
CA ASP A 110 -1.80 6.58 -18.58
C ASP A 110 -3.31 6.90 -18.47
N ALA A 111 -3.90 7.48 -19.51
CA ALA A 111 -5.34 7.77 -19.51
C ALA A 111 -6.19 6.50 -19.27
N GLY A 112 -7.01 6.54 -18.22
CA GLY A 112 -7.92 5.46 -17.88
C GLY A 112 -7.28 4.19 -17.30
N LYS A 113 -5.97 4.19 -17.02
CA LYS A 113 -5.30 3.07 -16.34
C LYS A 113 -5.65 3.05 -14.86
N SER A 114 -5.65 1.87 -14.28
CA SER A 114 -5.75 1.64 -12.85
C SER A 114 -4.72 0.60 -12.40
N ALA A 115 -4.38 0.64 -11.13
CA ALA A 115 -3.51 -0.33 -10.50
C ALA A 115 -4.07 -0.68 -9.11
N SER A 116 -3.78 -1.90 -8.68
CA SER A 116 -4.14 -2.39 -7.36
C SER A 116 -2.92 -2.97 -6.68
N SER A 117 -2.83 -2.77 -5.37
CA SER A 117 -1.73 -3.28 -4.55
C SER A 117 -2.24 -3.75 -3.19
N VAL A 118 -1.48 -4.63 -2.56
CA VAL A 118 -1.71 -5.07 -1.19
C VAL A 118 -0.42 -4.99 -0.38
N ALA A 119 -0.50 -4.40 0.81
CA ALA A 119 0.58 -4.36 1.79
C ALA A 119 0.18 -5.18 3.01
N CYS A 120 0.97 -6.20 3.34
CA CYS A 120 0.70 -7.11 4.44
C CYS A 120 1.61 -6.81 5.61
N ARG A 121 1.02 -6.57 6.80
CA ARG A 121 1.74 -6.17 8.02
C ARG A 121 1.25 -6.92 9.24
N VAL A 122 2.14 -7.04 10.20
CA VAL A 122 1.78 -7.42 11.56
C VAL A 122 2.02 -6.22 12.47
N TYR A 123 0.96 -5.77 13.12
CA TYR A 123 1.00 -4.70 14.12
C TYR A 123 1.01 -5.32 15.51
N ASP A 124 1.90 -4.85 16.39
CA ASP A 124 1.89 -5.20 17.81
C ASP A 124 1.61 -3.94 18.63
N VAL A 125 0.60 -4.02 19.49
CA VAL A 125 0.09 -2.87 20.26
C VAL A 125 0.36 -2.98 21.77
N ALA A 126 1.21 -3.92 22.20
CA ALA A 126 1.43 -4.21 23.63
C ALA A 126 1.91 -2.97 24.42
N HIS A 127 2.98 -2.34 23.98
CA HIS A 127 3.64 -1.21 24.67
C HIS A 127 3.77 0.04 23.80
N GLY A 128 3.20 0.01 22.64
CA GLY A 128 3.22 1.06 21.62
C GLY A 128 2.51 0.51 20.40
N VAL A 129 2.84 1.04 19.23
CA VAL A 129 2.42 0.44 17.96
C VAL A 129 3.69 0.20 17.14
N THR A 130 4.04 -1.06 16.99
CA THR A 130 5.15 -1.49 16.12
C THR A 130 4.60 -2.18 14.88
N VAL A 131 5.33 -2.09 13.79
CA VAL A 131 4.94 -2.62 12.48
C VAL A 131 6.02 -3.55 11.98
N GLN A 132 5.62 -4.72 11.52
CA GLN A 132 6.50 -5.67 10.88
C GLN A 132 5.95 -6.00 9.48
N GLN A 133 6.77 -5.79 8.47
CA GLN A 133 6.47 -6.24 7.12
C GLN A 133 6.50 -7.77 7.06
N VAL A 134 5.51 -8.34 6.38
CA VAL A 134 5.40 -9.78 6.17
C VAL A 134 4.96 -10.06 4.74
N ASP A 135 5.30 -11.23 4.24
CA ASP A 135 4.89 -11.63 2.89
C ASP A 135 3.36 -11.73 2.79
N CYS A 136 2.84 -11.26 1.67
CA CYS A 136 1.43 -11.43 1.35
C CYS A 136 1.19 -12.87 0.88
N PRO A 137 0.29 -13.61 1.53
CA PRO A 137 -0.08 -14.94 1.05
C PRO A 137 -0.85 -14.83 -0.27
N LYS A 138 -0.91 -15.93 -1.01
CA LYS A 138 -1.57 -15.97 -2.31
C LYS A 138 -3.03 -15.50 -2.23
N GLU A 139 -3.74 -15.88 -1.18
CA GLU A 139 -5.15 -15.50 -0.96
C GLU A 139 -5.33 -13.99 -0.85
N SER A 140 -4.34 -13.26 -0.36
CA SER A 140 -4.38 -11.80 -0.30
C SER A 140 -4.15 -11.18 -1.68
N LEU A 141 -3.28 -11.78 -2.49
CA LEU A 141 -3.00 -11.35 -3.85
C LEU A 141 -4.19 -11.64 -4.79
N ASP A 142 -4.86 -12.78 -4.60
CA ASP A 142 -6.03 -13.20 -5.40
C ASP A 142 -7.26 -12.30 -5.15
N GLN A 143 -7.25 -11.46 -4.12
CA GLN A 143 -8.32 -10.48 -3.83
C GLN A 143 -8.12 -9.12 -4.51
N LEU A 144 -7.01 -8.93 -5.20
CA LEU A 144 -6.80 -7.72 -6.01
C LEU A 144 -7.78 -7.73 -7.20
N PRO A 145 -8.47 -6.61 -7.45
CA PRO A 145 -9.37 -6.48 -8.59
C PRO A 145 -8.63 -6.42 -9.92
#